data_944fd572010900469f5bf15687995805
#
_entry.id   944fd572010900469f5bf15687995805
#
_cell.length_a   1.000
_cell.length_b   1.000
_cell.length_c   1.000
_cell.angle_alpha   90.00
_cell.angle_beta   90.00
_cell.angle_gamma   90.00
#
_symmetry.space_group_name_H-M   'P 1'
#
loop_
_entity.id
_entity.type
_entity.pdbx_description
1 polymer ?
#
loop_
_entity_poly.entity_id
_entity_poly.type
_entity_poly.pdbx_seq_one_letter_code
_entity_poly.pdbx_strand_id
1 'polypeptide(L)'
;MLLVKTYLDKSPIHGVGVFASERIPKGTKMWRFVEGYDRCYSLKQFRKLPKPAREFMKNYAYRVDGEVLFTVDNDRHMNHSDKPNTVLKSGYVIARRAIRKGEEITVDYREFDPALCAAFLKQK
;
A
#
# COMPACT_ATOMS: atom_id res chain seq x y z
N MET A 1 1.40 -6.21 3.63
CA MET A 1 2.55 -6.17 4.57
C MET A 1 3.81 -5.81 3.82
N LEU A 2 4.52 -4.82 4.31
CA LEU A 2 5.83 -4.47 3.77
C LEU A 2 6.86 -5.58 4.06
N LEU A 3 7.66 -5.91 3.06
CA LEU A 3 8.68 -6.96 3.11
C LEU A 3 10.10 -6.36 3.19
N VAL A 4 10.22 -5.05 3.20
CA VAL A 4 11.48 -4.32 3.28
C VAL A 4 11.43 -3.33 4.44
N LYS A 5 12.60 -2.96 4.94
CA LYS A 5 12.68 -1.96 6.02
C LYS A 5 12.39 -0.57 5.50
N THR A 6 11.49 0.12 6.19
CA THR A 6 11.05 1.47 5.86
C THR A 6 11.00 2.33 7.09
N TYR A 7 10.98 3.65 6.89
CA TYR A 7 10.68 4.61 7.93
C TYR A 7 9.76 5.70 7.38
N LEU A 8 9.08 6.39 8.28
CA LEU A 8 8.21 7.51 7.93
C LEU A 8 8.97 8.81 8.11
N ASP A 9 8.77 9.74 7.19
CA ASP A 9 9.32 11.08 7.28
C ASP A 9 8.43 12.05 6.50
N LYS A 10 8.69 13.33 6.67
CA LYS A 10 8.02 14.38 5.92
C LYS A 10 8.25 14.19 4.42
N SER A 11 7.18 14.21 3.65
CA SER A 11 7.24 13.99 2.21
C SER A 11 7.16 15.31 1.44
N PRO A 12 7.98 15.51 0.40
CA PRO A 12 7.80 16.65 -0.52
C PRO A 12 6.56 16.51 -1.40
N ILE A 13 5.97 15.31 -1.47
CA ILE A 13 4.77 15.06 -2.28
C ILE A 13 3.52 15.43 -1.50
N HIS A 14 3.35 14.83 -0.32
CA HIS A 14 2.18 15.03 0.52
C HIS A 14 2.44 14.49 1.93
N GLY A 15 2.22 15.34 2.94
CA GLY A 15 2.25 14.97 4.36
C GLY A 15 3.44 14.10 4.76
N VAL A 16 3.14 12.91 5.25
CA VAL A 16 4.12 11.88 5.61
C VAL A 16 4.25 10.89 4.45
N GLY A 17 5.47 10.46 4.19
CA GLY A 17 5.75 9.44 3.18
C GLY A 17 6.53 8.26 3.76
N VAL A 18 6.74 7.25 2.94
CA VAL A 18 7.47 6.04 3.27
C VAL A 18 8.82 6.08 2.57
N PHE A 19 9.88 5.89 3.34
CA PHE A 19 11.26 6.00 2.84
C PHE A 19 12.01 4.69 3.05
N ALA A 20 12.89 4.36 2.11
CA ALA A 20 13.72 3.16 2.21
C ALA A 20 14.78 3.31 3.30
N SER A 21 14.79 2.39 4.27
CA SER A 21 15.80 2.37 5.33
C SER A 21 17.14 1.84 4.86
N GLU A 22 17.16 1.13 3.75
CA GLU A 22 18.36 0.60 3.11
C GLU A 22 18.11 0.51 1.60
N ARG A 23 19.17 0.33 0.83
CA ARG A 23 19.04 0.20 -0.62
C ARG A 23 18.17 -0.99 -0.98
N ILE A 24 17.26 -0.81 -1.92
CA ILE A 24 16.36 -1.85 -2.42
C ILE A 24 16.72 -2.12 -3.88
N PRO A 25 17.24 -3.31 -4.22
CA PRO A 25 17.57 -3.65 -5.60
C PRO A 25 16.34 -3.70 -6.50
N LYS A 26 16.52 -3.42 -7.79
CA LYS A 26 15.48 -3.61 -8.81
C LYS A 26 14.93 -5.04 -8.75
N GLY A 27 13.63 -5.18 -8.84
CA GLY A 27 12.94 -6.48 -8.84
C GLY A 27 12.64 -7.04 -7.45
N THR A 28 13.03 -6.35 -6.38
CA THR A 28 12.73 -6.78 -5.02
C THR A 28 11.23 -6.73 -4.77
N LYS A 29 10.68 -7.80 -4.23
CA LYS A 29 9.29 -7.84 -3.76
C LYS A 29 9.21 -7.06 -2.45
N MET A 30 8.46 -5.96 -2.46
CA MET A 30 8.44 -4.98 -1.37
C MET A 30 7.19 -5.05 -0.52
N TRP A 31 6.09 -5.53 -1.07
CA TRP A 31 4.80 -5.60 -0.37
C TRP A 31 3.94 -6.70 -0.97
N ARG A 32 3.16 -7.35 -0.13
CA ARG A 32 2.03 -8.20 -0.53
C ARG A 32 0.92 -8.13 0.50
N PHE A 33 -0.29 -8.42 0.11
CA PHE A 33 -1.40 -8.58 1.07
C PHE A 33 -1.16 -9.83 1.91
N VAL A 34 -1.29 -9.69 3.23
CA VAL A 34 -1.18 -10.80 4.18
C VAL A 34 -2.47 -10.85 4.99
N GLU A 35 -3.27 -11.89 4.78
CA GLU A 35 -4.49 -12.09 5.54
C GLU A 35 -4.20 -12.27 7.03
N GLY A 36 -5.06 -11.67 7.85
CA GLY A 36 -4.85 -11.62 9.30
C GLY A 36 -3.97 -10.47 9.75
N TYR A 37 -3.18 -9.89 8.84
CA TYR A 37 -2.38 -8.69 9.06
C TYR A 37 -3.01 -7.48 8.38
N ASP A 38 -3.14 -7.51 7.06
CA ASP A 38 -3.89 -6.51 6.31
C ASP A 38 -5.38 -6.85 6.29
N ARG A 39 -6.23 -5.86 6.04
CA ARG A 39 -7.68 -6.04 6.03
C ARG A 39 -8.27 -5.64 4.69
N CYS A 40 -9.26 -6.41 4.24
CA CYS A 40 -10.07 -6.09 3.08
C CYS A 40 -11.54 -6.15 3.49
N TYR A 41 -12.26 -5.06 3.29
CA TYR A 41 -13.65 -4.94 3.68
C TYR A 41 -14.53 -4.79 2.44
N SER A 42 -15.68 -5.49 2.41
CA SER A 42 -16.74 -5.11 1.49
C SER A 42 -17.28 -3.74 1.89
N LEU A 43 -17.95 -3.02 0.99
CA LEU A 43 -18.61 -1.75 1.35
C LEU A 43 -19.63 -1.96 2.46
N LYS A 44 -20.35 -3.09 2.46
CA LYS A 44 -21.30 -3.44 3.51
C LYS A 44 -20.62 -3.56 4.87
N GLN A 45 -19.48 -4.27 4.93
CA GLN A 45 -18.69 -4.41 6.16
C GLN A 45 -18.12 -3.06 6.61
N PHE A 46 -17.60 -2.27 5.68
CA PHE A 46 -17.05 -0.95 5.97
C PHE A 46 -18.12 -0.02 6.58
N ARG A 47 -19.32 -0.01 6.03
CA ARG A 47 -20.43 0.82 6.52
C ARG A 47 -20.85 0.46 7.95
N LYS A 48 -20.59 -0.76 8.39
CA LYS A 48 -20.90 -1.21 9.76
C LYS A 48 -19.84 -0.81 10.79
N LEU A 49 -18.68 -0.34 10.34
CA LEU A 49 -17.65 0.13 11.26
C LEU A 49 -18.09 1.42 11.96
N PRO A 50 -17.64 1.66 13.19
CA PRO A 50 -17.90 2.93 13.87
C PRO A 50 -17.39 4.12 13.04
N LYS A 51 -18.12 5.24 13.16
CA LYS A 51 -17.79 6.46 12.39
C LYS A 51 -16.33 6.89 12.51
N PRO A 52 -15.70 6.91 13.70
CA PRO A 52 -14.30 7.30 13.81
C PRO A 52 -13.36 6.41 12.98
N ALA A 53 -13.62 5.10 12.94
CA ALA A 53 -12.83 4.16 12.13
C ALA A 53 -12.98 4.45 10.64
N ARG A 54 -14.22 4.69 10.18
CA ARG A 54 -14.48 5.02 8.77
C ARG A 54 -13.81 6.32 8.35
N GLU A 55 -13.84 7.33 9.20
CA GLU A 55 -13.19 8.62 8.93
C GLU A 55 -11.68 8.49 8.85
N PHE A 56 -11.08 7.74 9.75
CA PHE A 56 -9.64 7.43 9.70
C PHE A 56 -9.28 6.68 8.42
N MET A 57 -10.04 5.65 8.07
CA MET A 57 -9.76 4.82 6.91
C MET A 57 -9.92 5.57 5.58
N LYS A 58 -10.75 6.60 5.51
CA LYS A 58 -10.88 7.43 4.31
C LYS A 58 -9.56 8.07 3.87
N ASN A 59 -8.68 8.35 4.82
CA ASN A 59 -7.40 9.00 4.54
C ASN A 59 -6.29 7.99 4.24
N TYR A 60 -6.40 6.75 4.71
CA TYR A 60 -5.29 5.78 4.68
C TYR A 60 -5.62 4.47 3.97
N ALA A 61 -6.88 4.21 3.65
CA ALA A 61 -7.26 2.99 2.94
C ALA A 61 -7.27 3.22 1.43
N TYR A 62 -6.97 2.17 0.69
CA TYR A 62 -7.15 2.16 -0.76
C TYR A 62 -8.60 1.83 -1.07
N ARG A 63 -9.25 2.69 -1.82
CA ARG A 63 -10.62 2.45 -2.27
C ARG A 63 -10.58 1.77 -3.63
N VAL A 64 -11.24 0.62 -3.69
CA VAL A 64 -11.46 -0.12 -4.94
C VAL A 64 -12.96 -0.39 -5.03
N ASP A 65 -13.50 -0.51 -6.23
CA ASP A 65 -14.93 -0.68 -6.42
C ASP A 65 -15.48 -1.84 -5.58
N GLY A 66 -16.43 -1.51 -4.68
CA GLY A 66 -17.08 -2.48 -3.81
C GLY A 66 -16.27 -2.97 -2.62
N GLU A 67 -15.01 -2.52 -2.47
CA GLU A 67 -14.12 -2.99 -1.41
C GLU A 67 -13.23 -1.87 -0.89
N VAL A 68 -12.74 -2.08 0.33
CA VAL A 68 -11.79 -1.17 1.01
C VAL A 68 -10.62 -2.00 1.50
N LEU A 69 -9.43 -1.72 0.98
CA LEU A 69 -8.18 -2.35 1.41
C LEU A 69 -7.50 -1.45 2.43
N PHE A 70 -7.30 -1.98 3.64
CA PHE A 70 -6.66 -1.26 4.74
C PHE A 70 -5.37 -1.98 5.16
N THR A 71 -4.25 -1.34 4.91
CA THR A 71 -2.93 -1.82 5.30
C THR A 71 -2.55 -1.24 6.67
N VAL A 72 -1.93 -2.05 7.52
CA VAL A 72 -1.74 -1.69 8.94
C VAL A 72 -0.33 -1.20 9.27
N ASP A 73 0.62 -1.37 8.36
CA ASP A 73 1.99 -0.89 8.56
C ASP A 73 2.26 0.44 7.84
N ASN A 74 3.52 0.77 7.62
CA ASN A 74 3.88 2.03 6.97
C ASN A 74 3.30 2.18 5.56
N ASP A 75 2.91 1.09 4.91
CA ASP A 75 2.36 1.11 3.56
C ASP A 75 1.17 2.07 3.41
N ARG A 76 0.35 2.22 4.45
CA ARG A 76 -0.80 3.14 4.40
C ARG A 76 -0.41 4.61 4.20
N HIS A 77 0.86 4.95 4.37
CA HIS A 77 1.39 6.30 4.14
C HIS A 77 2.08 6.46 2.79
N MET A 78 2.04 5.44 1.93
CA MET A 78 2.62 5.54 0.60
C MET A 78 1.92 6.60 -0.23
N ASN A 79 2.71 7.50 -0.79
CA ASN A 79 2.20 8.56 -1.64
C ASN A 79 2.12 8.11 -3.10
N HIS A 80 1.17 8.70 -3.82
CA HIS A 80 1.00 8.50 -5.25
C HIS A 80 2.07 9.27 -6.04
N SER A 81 2.54 8.66 -7.12
CA SER A 81 3.32 9.32 -8.14
C SER A 81 2.89 8.81 -9.52
N ASP A 82 2.85 9.70 -10.51
CA ASP A 82 2.63 9.29 -11.90
C ASP A 82 3.87 8.60 -12.48
N LYS A 83 5.02 8.76 -11.82
CA LYS A 83 6.28 8.08 -12.17
C LYS A 83 6.83 7.35 -10.94
N PRO A 84 6.11 6.31 -10.45
CA PRO A 84 6.50 5.64 -9.23
C PRO A 84 7.78 4.81 -9.42
N ASN A 85 8.49 4.58 -8.31
CA ASN A 85 9.63 3.68 -8.31
C ASN A 85 9.26 2.21 -8.03
N THR A 86 7.95 1.93 -8.01
CA THR A 86 7.41 0.57 -7.84
C THR A 86 6.45 0.23 -8.97
N VAL A 87 6.15 -1.05 -9.08
CA VAL A 87 5.09 -1.57 -9.96
C VAL A 87 4.37 -2.71 -9.24
N LEU A 88 3.05 -2.76 -9.39
CA LEU A 88 2.24 -3.87 -8.90
C LEU A 88 2.21 -4.97 -9.95
N LYS A 89 2.70 -6.16 -9.58
CA LYS A 89 2.75 -7.30 -10.50
C LYS A 89 2.50 -8.59 -9.73
N SER A 90 1.56 -9.39 -10.21
CA SER A 90 1.24 -10.71 -9.63
C SER A 90 0.98 -10.66 -8.11
N GLY A 91 0.30 -9.61 -7.64
CA GLY A 91 -0.04 -9.43 -6.24
C GLY A 91 1.08 -8.86 -5.36
N TYR A 92 2.23 -8.54 -5.96
CA TYR A 92 3.35 -7.91 -5.26
C TYR A 92 3.58 -6.49 -5.73
N VAL A 93 3.94 -5.62 -4.81
CA VAL A 93 4.57 -4.35 -5.15
C VAL A 93 6.06 -4.61 -5.27
N ILE A 94 6.63 -4.35 -6.43
CA ILE A 94 8.01 -4.69 -6.79
C ILE A 94 8.77 -3.42 -7.12
N ALA A 95 10.04 -3.35 -6.72
CA ALA A 95 10.93 -2.25 -7.08
C ALA A 95 11.13 -2.24 -8.61
N ARG A 96 10.66 -1.18 -9.26
CA ARG A 96 10.75 -0.97 -10.70
C ARG A 96 12.17 -0.67 -11.16
N ARG A 97 12.95 -0.07 -10.27
CA ARG A 97 14.37 0.24 -10.39
C ARG A 97 15.02 0.12 -9.02
N ALA A 98 16.32 0.24 -8.93
CA ALA A 98 16.99 0.32 -7.63
C ALA A 98 16.49 1.57 -6.89
N ILE A 99 16.15 1.41 -5.62
CA ILE A 99 15.72 2.50 -4.74
C ILE A 99 16.84 2.73 -3.73
N ARG A 100 17.31 3.97 -3.63
CA ARG A 100 18.40 4.32 -2.72
C ARG A 100 17.93 4.39 -1.29
N LYS A 101 18.81 4.12 -0.35
CA LYS A 101 18.59 4.42 1.06
C LYS A 101 18.18 5.89 1.20
N GLY A 102 17.09 6.16 1.91
CA GLY A 102 16.56 7.51 2.11
C GLY A 102 15.69 8.04 0.98
N GLU A 103 15.48 7.27 -0.08
CA GLU A 103 14.59 7.66 -1.17
C GLU A 103 13.15 7.35 -0.80
N GLU A 104 12.22 8.24 -1.15
CA GLU A 104 10.79 7.98 -0.94
C GLU A 104 10.28 6.88 -1.85
N ILE A 105 9.54 5.94 -1.29
CA ILE A 105 8.91 4.85 -2.02
C ILE A 105 7.51 5.32 -2.43
N THR A 106 7.21 5.24 -3.72
CA THR A 106 5.95 5.71 -4.28
C THR A 106 5.26 4.63 -5.07
N VAL A 107 3.93 4.72 -5.14
CA VAL A 107 3.07 3.82 -5.90
C VAL A 107 2.17 4.62 -6.83
N ASP A 108 1.63 3.97 -7.83
CA ASP A 108 0.54 4.53 -8.63
C ASP A 108 -0.77 3.96 -8.08
N TYR A 109 -1.61 4.81 -7.48
CA TYR A 109 -2.88 4.37 -6.90
C TYR A 109 -3.82 3.74 -7.92
N ARG A 110 -3.64 4.03 -9.21
CA ARG A 110 -4.45 3.44 -10.28
C ARG A 110 -4.15 1.96 -10.51
N GLU A 111 -3.03 1.45 -9.98
CA GLU A 111 -2.70 0.02 -10.03
C GLU A 111 -3.54 -0.82 -9.08
N PHE A 112 -4.17 -0.21 -8.08
CA PHE A 112 -5.00 -0.91 -7.10
C PHE A 112 -6.45 -0.95 -7.60
N ASP A 113 -6.92 -2.13 -7.98
CA ASP A 113 -8.26 -2.36 -8.52
C ASP A 113 -9.06 -3.39 -7.71
N PRO A 114 -10.37 -3.53 -7.96
CA PRO A 114 -11.25 -4.43 -7.21
C PRO A 114 -10.82 -5.90 -7.24
N ALA A 115 -10.26 -6.35 -8.35
CA ALA A 115 -9.82 -7.73 -8.50
C ALA A 115 -8.64 -8.06 -7.58
N LEU A 116 -7.90 -7.05 -7.15
CA LEU A 116 -6.71 -7.21 -6.33
C LEU A 116 -7.04 -7.84 -4.97
N CYS A 117 -8.06 -7.36 -4.29
CA CYS A 117 -8.48 -7.94 -3.01
C CYS A 117 -8.88 -9.41 -3.16
N ALA A 118 -9.68 -9.71 -4.17
CA ALA A 118 -10.10 -11.08 -4.45
C ALA A 118 -8.91 -11.99 -4.78
N ALA A 119 -7.95 -11.49 -5.55
CA ALA A 119 -6.74 -12.24 -5.88
C ALA A 119 -5.90 -12.53 -4.64
N PHE A 120 -5.76 -11.57 -3.72
CA PHE A 120 -5.00 -11.75 -2.49
C PHE A 120 -5.63 -12.81 -1.58
N LEU A 121 -6.95 -12.81 -1.45
CA LEU A 121 -7.65 -13.78 -0.63
C LEU A 121 -7.51 -15.21 -1.15
N LYS A 122 -7.30 -15.40 -2.43
CA LYS A 122 -7.09 -16.71 -3.05
C LYS A 122 -5.68 -17.26 -2.86
N GLN A 123 -4.74 -16.46 -2.39
CA GLN A 123 -3.33 -16.87 -2.20
C GLN A 123 -3.06 -17.56 -0.85
N LYS A 124 -4.08 -18.00 -0.18
CA LYS A 124 -3.94 -18.73 1.08
C LYS A 124 -3.39 -20.14 0.87
#